data_a4272cdf306de3b481fde77a8bc58626
#
_entry.id   a4272cdf306de3b481fde77a8bc58626
#
_cell.length_a   1.000
_cell.length_b   1.000
_cell.length_c   1.000
_cell.angle_alpha   90.00
_cell.angle_beta   90.00
_cell.angle_gamma   90.00
#
_symmetry.space_group_name_H-M   'P 1'
#
loop_
_entity.id
_entity.type
_entity.pdbx_description
1 polymer ?
#
loop_
_entity_poly.entity_id
_entity_poly.type
_entity_poly.pdbx_seq_one_letter_code
_entity_poly.pdbx_strand_id
1 'polypeptide(L)'
;MKYSMIKYQFTNGTVEEWHREIDRFIAALNDDPELKGRISYRCMKNRDDSGYTHLAAAADNAAIKTLQSRDFFRHYQEKTRQVAGGHVTVTPVELIAETAA
;
A
#
# COMPACT_ATOMS: atom_id res chain seq x y z
N MET A 1 6.42 -10.49 11.28
CA MET A 1 5.82 -9.45 10.43
C MET A 1 4.37 -9.77 10.11
N LYS A 2 3.58 -8.75 9.94
CA LYS A 2 2.18 -8.89 9.55
C LYS A 2 2.02 -8.40 8.12
N TYR A 3 1.48 -9.27 7.26
CA TYR A 3 1.33 -9.00 5.82
C TYR A 3 -0.13 -8.80 5.46
N SER A 4 -0.37 -7.92 4.50
CA SER A 4 -1.70 -7.71 3.91
C SER A 4 -1.56 -7.51 2.40
N MET A 5 -2.46 -8.10 1.64
CA MET A 5 -2.58 -7.85 0.21
C MET A 5 -3.77 -6.94 -0.05
N ILE A 6 -3.54 -5.90 -0.83
CA ILE A 6 -4.56 -4.93 -1.21
C ILE A 6 -4.77 -5.05 -2.71
N LYS A 7 -5.99 -5.35 -3.14
CA LYS A 7 -6.33 -5.54 -4.56
C LYS A 7 -7.48 -4.65 -4.97
N TYR A 8 -7.38 -4.07 -6.16
CA TYR A 8 -8.43 -3.24 -6.74
C TYR A 8 -8.24 -3.13 -8.26
N GLN A 9 -9.29 -2.64 -8.93
CA GLN A 9 -9.24 -2.26 -10.34
C GLN A 9 -9.19 -0.74 -10.42
N PHE A 10 -8.30 -0.20 -11.24
CA PHE A 10 -8.22 1.23 -11.48
C PHE A 10 -9.38 1.64 -12.41
N THR A 11 -10.23 2.55 -11.94
CA THR A 11 -11.43 2.97 -12.67
C THR A 11 -11.56 4.48 -12.86
N ASN A 12 -10.92 5.29 -12.02
CA ASN A 12 -11.08 6.75 -12.01
C ASN A 12 -9.74 7.46 -11.99
N GLY A 13 -9.62 8.49 -12.81
CA GLY A 13 -8.44 9.35 -12.87
C GLY A 13 -7.46 8.92 -13.94
N THR A 14 -6.25 9.42 -13.89
CA THR A 14 -5.18 9.04 -14.81
C THR A 14 -4.14 8.17 -14.11
N VAL A 15 -3.55 7.24 -14.85
CA VAL A 15 -2.52 6.34 -14.35
C VAL A 15 -1.31 7.15 -13.84
N GLU A 16 -0.94 8.20 -14.57
CA GLU A 16 0.21 9.04 -14.20
C GLU A 16 0.00 9.74 -12.86
N GLU A 17 -1.18 10.29 -12.63
CA GLU A 17 -1.49 10.94 -11.35
C GLU A 17 -1.54 9.93 -10.21
N TRP A 18 -2.12 8.75 -10.46
CA TRP A 18 -2.17 7.71 -9.44
C TRP A 18 -0.78 7.22 -9.05
N HIS A 19 0.10 7.01 -10.04
CA HIS A 19 1.47 6.59 -9.76
C HIS A 19 2.25 7.67 -8.99
N ARG A 20 1.99 8.96 -9.22
CA ARG A 20 2.57 10.02 -8.40
C ARG A 20 2.09 9.98 -6.95
N GLU A 21 0.81 9.69 -6.74
CA GLU A 21 0.27 9.53 -5.38
C GLU A 21 0.91 8.34 -4.66
N ILE A 22 1.10 7.22 -5.35
CA ILE A 22 1.81 6.06 -4.81
C ILE A 22 3.25 6.44 -4.43
N ASP A 23 3.95 7.13 -5.32
CA ASP A 23 5.34 7.55 -5.07
C ASP A 23 5.44 8.50 -3.87
N ARG A 24 4.50 9.42 -3.70
CA ARG A 24 4.44 10.30 -2.53
C ARG A 24 4.25 9.53 -1.25
N PHE A 25 3.39 8.53 -1.26
CA PHE A 25 3.15 7.68 -0.09
C PHE A 25 4.42 6.90 0.28
N ILE A 26 5.07 6.29 -0.70
CA ILE A 26 6.33 5.56 -0.48
C ILE A 26 7.41 6.50 0.07
N ALA A 27 7.55 7.71 -0.50
CA ALA A 27 8.50 8.70 -0.01
C ALA A 27 8.19 9.11 1.45
N ALA A 28 6.92 9.31 1.79
CA ALA A 28 6.51 9.65 3.15
C ALA A 28 6.87 8.53 4.15
N LEU A 29 6.69 7.26 3.75
CA LEU A 29 7.10 6.11 4.58
C LEU A 29 8.62 6.10 4.78
N ASN A 30 9.38 6.34 3.72
CA ASN A 30 10.85 6.32 3.79
C ASN A 30 11.42 7.48 4.61
N ASP A 31 10.71 8.60 4.68
CA ASP A 31 11.14 9.80 5.41
C ASP A 31 10.66 9.83 6.85
N ASP A 32 9.73 8.95 7.23
CA ASP A 32 9.18 8.92 8.59
C ASP A 32 10.10 8.11 9.51
N PRO A 33 10.75 8.74 10.50
CA PRO A 33 11.73 8.03 11.34
C PRO A 33 11.12 6.94 12.23
N GLU A 34 9.81 7.01 12.49
CA GLU A 34 9.11 5.99 13.29
C GLU A 34 8.61 4.81 12.46
N LEU A 35 8.55 4.96 11.14
CA LEU A 35 8.03 3.92 10.23
C LEU A 35 9.11 3.33 9.34
N LYS A 36 10.17 4.07 9.09
CA LYS A 36 11.26 3.61 8.22
C LYS A 36 11.83 2.28 8.73
N GLY A 37 11.87 1.28 7.86
CA GLY A 37 12.34 -0.06 8.20
C GLY A 37 11.33 -0.91 8.99
N ARG A 38 10.19 -0.34 9.38
CA ARG A 38 9.14 -1.07 10.10
C ARG A 38 7.89 -1.31 9.26
N ILE A 39 7.74 -0.57 8.16
CA ILE A 39 6.70 -0.78 7.15
C ILE A 39 7.40 -1.05 5.82
N SER A 40 7.00 -2.14 5.17
CA SER A 40 7.41 -2.45 3.80
C SER A 40 6.16 -2.38 2.92
N TYR A 41 6.27 -1.76 1.75
CA TYR A 41 5.13 -1.56 0.88
C TYR A 41 5.55 -1.67 -0.58
N ARG A 42 4.86 -2.54 -1.32
CA ARG A 42 5.11 -2.76 -2.76
C ARG A 42 3.83 -2.59 -3.53
N CYS A 43 3.91 -1.87 -4.63
CA CYS A 43 2.78 -1.65 -5.53
C CYS A 43 3.08 -2.30 -6.86
N MET A 44 2.16 -3.14 -7.32
CA MET A 44 2.30 -3.85 -8.59
C MET A 44 1.03 -3.66 -9.41
N LYS A 45 1.21 -3.43 -10.70
CA LYS A 45 0.12 -3.31 -11.65
C LYS A 45 0.12 -4.55 -12.56
N ASN A 46 -1.05 -5.10 -12.86
CA ASN A 46 -1.17 -6.14 -13.87
C ASN A 46 -0.72 -5.57 -15.23
N ARG A 47 0.02 -6.38 -16.00
CA ARG A 47 0.51 -5.94 -17.31
C ARG A 47 -0.60 -5.75 -18.32
N ASP A 48 -1.61 -6.61 -18.26
CA ASP A 48 -2.59 -6.75 -19.34
C ASP A 48 -3.96 -6.17 -19.01
N ASP A 49 -4.16 -5.68 -17.80
CA ASP A 49 -5.42 -5.08 -17.39
C ASP A 49 -5.22 -3.95 -16.38
N SER A 50 -6.32 -3.44 -15.82
CA SER A 50 -6.32 -2.32 -14.88
C SER A 50 -6.20 -2.75 -13.42
N GLY A 51 -5.89 -4.01 -13.15
CA GLY A 51 -5.77 -4.52 -11.79
C GLY A 51 -4.45 -4.12 -11.12
N TYR A 52 -4.55 -3.82 -9.84
CA TYR A 52 -3.40 -3.52 -8.97
C TYR A 52 -3.38 -4.46 -7.79
N THR A 53 -2.18 -4.83 -7.37
CA THR A 53 -1.95 -5.56 -6.12
C THR A 53 -0.87 -4.85 -5.34
N HIS A 54 -1.17 -4.45 -4.11
CA HIS A 54 -0.16 -3.92 -3.20
C HIS A 54 0.12 -4.97 -2.12
N LEU A 55 1.38 -5.12 -1.76
CA LEU A 55 1.77 -5.96 -0.64
C LEU A 55 2.34 -5.06 0.46
N ALA A 56 1.68 -5.07 1.61
CA ALA A 56 2.09 -4.32 2.78
C ALA A 56 2.60 -5.28 3.86
N ALA A 57 3.66 -4.90 4.54
CA ALA A 57 4.17 -5.63 5.69
C ALA A 57 4.49 -4.66 6.82
N ALA A 58 4.07 -5.00 8.03
CA ALA A 58 4.37 -4.24 9.23
C ALA A 58 5.13 -5.11 10.22
N ALA A 59 6.12 -4.51 10.89
CA ALA A 59 6.95 -5.22 11.86
C ALA A 59 6.11 -5.78 13.03
N ASP A 60 5.13 -5.00 13.50
CA ASP A 60 4.27 -5.34 14.63
C ASP A 60 3.01 -4.46 14.65
N ASN A 61 2.15 -4.69 15.64
CA ASN A 61 0.93 -3.89 15.82
C ASN A 61 1.23 -2.42 16.15
N ALA A 62 2.33 -2.13 16.83
CA ALA A 62 2.71 -0.75 17.13
C ALA A 62 3.01 0.04 15.85
N ALA A 63 3.71 -0.58 14.89
CA ALA A 63 3.96 0.03 13.58
C ALA A 63 2.66 0.31 12.82
N ILE A 64 1.71 -0.62 12.88
CA ILE A 64 0.39 -0.44 12.26
C ILE A 64 -0.34 0.76 12.87
N LYS A 65 -0.36 0.86 14.21
CA LYS A 65 -1.02 1.97 14.90
C LYS A 65 -0.36 3.32 14.56
N THR A 66 0.97 3.35 14.52
CA THR A 66 1.70 4.56 14.13
C THR A 66 1.33 4.97 12.71
N LEU A 67 1.33 4.06 11.76
CA LEU A 67 0.94 4.33 10.38
C LEU A 67 -0.48 4.88 10.30
N GLN A 68 -1.43 4.26 10.99
CA GLN A 68 -2.83 4.68 11.00
C GLN A 68 -3.04 6.07 11.59
N SER A 69 -2.11 6.56 12.41
CA SER A 69 -2.18 7.91 12.97
C SER A 69 -1.70 9.01 12.02
N ARG A 70 -1.08 8.65 10.90
CA ARG A 70 -0.50 9.61 9.96
C ARG A 70 -1.52 10.15 8.98
N ASP A 71 -1.51 11.47 8.78
CA ASP A 71 -2.40 12.13 7.80
C ASP A 71 -2.11 11.64 6.38
N PHE A 72 -0.83 11.42 6.04
CA PHE A 72 -0.46 10.95 4.70
C PHE A 72 -1.03 9.56 4.41
N PHE A 73 -1.19 8.70 5.42
CA PHE A 73 -1.80 7.39 5.25
C PHE A 73 -3.31 7.51 5.00
N ARG A 74 -4.01 8.34 5.76
CA ARG A 74 -5.44 8.59 5.56
C ARG A 74 -5.72 9.19 4.19
N HIS A 75 -4.88 10.13 3.76
CA HIS A 75 -4.96 10.70 2.42
C HIS A 75 -4.78 9.63 1.35
N TYR A 76 -3.78 8.78 1.49
CA TYR A 76 -3.49 7.70 0.55
C TYR A 76 -4.63 6.68 0.47
N GLN A 77 -5.19 6.29 1.62
CA GLN A 77 -6.34 5.38 1.66
C GLN A 77 -7.54 5.97 0.91
N GLU A 78 -7.81 7.25 1.10
CA GLU A 78 -8.92 7.93 0.42
C GLU A 78 -8.69 7.98 -1.09
N LYS A 79 -7.48 8.31 -1.52
CA LYS A 79 -7.12 8.31 -2.94
C LYS A 79 -7.22 6.92 -3.56
N THR A 80 -6.78 5.89 -2.84
CA THR A 80 -6.91 4.51 -3.30
C THR A 80 -8.37 4.16 -3.55
N ARG A 81 -9.25 4.50 -2.61
CA ARG A 81 -10.68 4.26 -2.74
C ARG A 81 -11.29 4.97 -3.95
N GLN A 82 -10.89 6.23 -4.18
CA GLN A 82 -11.38 7.02 -5.31
C GLN A 82 -10.98 6.40 -6.66
N VAL A 83 -9.72 6.02 -6.82
CA VAL A 83 -9.25 5.42 -8.10
C VAL A 83 -9.83 4.04 -8.31
N ALA A 84 -10.20 3.34 -7.25
CA ALA A 84 -10.77 1.99 -7.28
C ALA A 84 -12.31 1.99 -7.44
N GLY A 85 -12.95 3.16 -7.54
CA GLY A 85 -14.40 3.22 -7.61
C GLY A 85 -15.11 2.71 -6.37
N GLY A 86 -14.44 2.76 -5.20
CA GLY A 86 -14.98 2.32 -3.92
C GLY A 86 -14.73 0.85 -3.58
N HIS A 87 -14.19 0.06 -4.49
CA HIS A 87 -14.02 -1.39 -4.31
C HIS A 87 -12.55 -1.75 -4.10
N VAL A 88 -12.14 -1.85 -2.83
CA VAL A 88 -10.78 -2.27 -2.45
C VAL A 88 -10.90 -3.50 -1.55
N THR A 89 -10.22 -4.57 -1.92
CA THR A 89 -10.15 -5.80 -1.11
C THR A 89 -8.84 -5.83 -0.34
N VAL A 90 -8.93 -5.98 0.98
CA VAL A 90 -7.75 -6.13 1.85
C VAL A 90 -7.81 -7.51 2.48
N THR A 91 -6.77 -8.32 2.25
CA THR A 91 -6.69 -9.69 2.76
C THR A 91 -5.45 -9.84 3.62
N PRO A 92 -5.59 -10.13 4.93
CA PRO A 92 -4.45 -10.51 5.76
C PRO A 92 -3.88 -11.84 5.24
N VAL A 93 -2.55 -11.91 5.11
CA VAL A 93 -1.88 -13.12 4.63
C VAL A 93 -0.70 -13.46 5.53
N GLU A 94 -0.26 -14.71 5.48
CA GLU A 94 0.92 -15.17 6.19
C GLU A 94 2.01 -15.53 5.20
N LEU A 95 3.24 -15.13 5.53
CA LEU A 95 4.41 -15.59 4.78
C LEU A 95 4.74 -17.01 5.22
N ILE A 96 4.67 -17.97 4.28
CA ILE A 96 4.99 -19.36 4.59
C ILE A 96 6.45 -19.66 4.28
N ALA A 97 6.95 -19.17 3.17
CA ALA A 97 8.32 -19.40 2.73
C ALA A 97 8.73 -18.37 1.68
N GLU A 98 10.01 -18.08 1.62
CA GLU A 98 10.57 -17.23 0.58
C GLU A 98 11.99 -17.67 0.25
N THR A 99 12.47 -17.30 -0.92
CA THR A 99 13.86 -17.52 -1.28
C THR A 99 14.77 -16.55 -0.52
N ALA A 100 16.05 -16.88 -0.40
CA ALA A 100 17.02 -16.07 0.31
C ALA A 100 17.38 -14.76 -0.43
N ALA A 101 17.13 -14.66 -1.71
CA ALA A 101 17.48 -13.49 -2.52
C ALA A 101 16.27 -12.69 -2.91
#